data_33616703d716756617ead4335618a596
#
_entry.id   33616703d716756617ead4335618a596
#
_cell.length_a   1.000
_cell.length_b   1.000
_cell.length_c   1.000
_cell.angle_alpha   90.00
_cell.angle_beta   90.00
_cell.angle_gamma   90.00
#
_symmetry.space_group_name_H-M   'P 1'
#
loop_
_entity.id
_entity.type
_entity.pdbx_description
1 polymer ?
#
loop_
_entity_poly.entity_id
_entity_poly.type
_entity_poly.pdbx_seq_one_letter_code
_entity_poly.pdbx_strand_id
1 'polypeptide(L)'
;MMTAEKLISEGAFWNGGVFAFRLGYMTDIVARYIEADTFAEIRSRYGEFPKISFDYEVAEKAQSVAVAPFAGEWKDLGTWNTLTDELSEHTVGNVVMDDESENTHVINELELPIMCIGARNLVIAASNDGILISDKSKSENIKTYADCLQRRPMFEERRWGEYKVVNTAEFPDGCKSLTKQLKINAGKSISYQMHRHRDEVWTFIDGEGELLLDGVRSVVGRGDTVMILSLIHISEPTRHSL
;
A
#
# COMPACT_ATOMS: atom_id res chain seq x y z
N MET A 1 -32.51 -6.03 -18.41
CA MET A 1 -31.72 -5.33 -17.39
C MET A 1 -31.80 -3.84 -17.70
N MET A 2 -32.26 -3.01 -16.77
CA MET A 2 -32.26 -1.56 -16.98
C MET A 2 -30.82 -1.05 -16.89
N THR A 3 -30.45 -0.11 -17.78
CA THR A 3 -29.11 0.50 -17.70
C THR A 3 -29.08 1.51 -16.54
N ALA A 4 -27.93 1.76 -15.96
CA ALA A 4 -27.75 2.75 -14.89
C ALA A 4 -28.24 4.15 -15.33
N GLU A 5 -27.97 4.52 -16.59
CA GLU A 5 -28.43 5.77 -17.19
C GLU A 5 -29.96 5.93 -17.14
N LYS A 6 -30.69 4.85 -17.43
CA LYS A 6 -32.15 4.87 -17.36
C LYS A 6 -32.64 5.07 -15.91
N LEU A 7 -32.03 4.38 -14.96
CA LEU A 7 -32.39 4.53 -13.55
C LEU A 7 -32.13 5.96 -13.04
N ILE A 8 -30.99 6.54 -13.41
CA ILE A 8 -30.66 7.93 -13.05
C ILE A 8 -31.67 8.91 -13.68
N SER A 9 -32.05 8.70 -14.94
CA SER A 9 -33.07 9.53 -15.61
C SER A 9 -34.44 9.42 -14.97
N GLU A 10 -34.74 8.33 -14.28
CA GLU A 10 -35.97 8.08 -13.50
C GLU A 10 -35.86 8.57 -12.03
N GLY A 11 -34.74 9.23 -11.66
CA GLY A 11 -34.54 9.84 -10.34
C GLY A 11 -33.75 9.00 -9.33
N ALA A 12 -33.12 7.94 -9.77
CA ALA A 12 -32.18 7.20 -8.91
C ALA A 12 -30.90 7.99 -8.68
N PHE A 13 -30.29 7.80 -7.51
CA PHE A 13 -29.02 8.37 -7.16
C PHE A 13 -27.90 7.35 -7.34
N TRP A 14 -26.72 7.82 -7.71
CA TRP A 14 -25.52 7.00 -7.71
C TRP A 14 -25.04 6.79 -6.26
N ASN A 15 -24.75 5.54 -5.89
CA ASN A 15 -24.21 5.24 -4.57
C ASN A 15 -22.73 5.65 -4.47
N GLY A 16 -22.44 6.64 -3.63
CA GLY A 16 -21.08 7.12 -3.40
C GLY A 16 -20.26 6.25 -2.45
N GLY A 17 -20.80 5.14 -1.94
CA GLY A 17 -20.08 4.24 -1.02
C GLY A 17 -19.85 4.80 0.38
N VAL A 18 -20.50 5.91 0.75
CA VAL A 18 -20.41 6.51 2.09
C VAL A 18 -21.68 6.20 2.87
N PHE A 19 -21.52 5.50 3.98
CA PHE A 19 -22.63 5.05 4.80
C PHE A 19 -22.52 5.58 6.23
N ALA A 20 -23.64 6.00 6.80
CA ALA A 20 -23.79 6.32 8.21
C ALA A 20 -24.88 5.45 8.82
N PHE A 21 -24.60 4.82 9.94
CA PHE A 21 -25.54 3.93 10.63
C PHE A 21 -25.35 3.99 12.15
N ARG A 22 -26.36 3.55 12.89
CA ARG A 22 -26.25 3.38 14.34
C ARG A 22 -25.39 2.16 14.64
N LEU A 23 -24.49 2.26 15.61
CA LEU A 23 -23.61 1.14 15.98
C LEU A 23 -24.38 -0.14 16.28
N GLY A 24 -25.48 -0.06 17.04
CA GLY A 24 -26.35 -1.20 17.33
C GLY A 24 -26.87 -1.93 16.09
N TYR A 25 -27.19 -1.21 15.03
CA TYR A 25 -27.62 -1.82 13.78
C TYR A 25 -26.54 -2.76 13.18
N MET A 26 -25.30 -2.33 13.21
CA MET A 26 -24.19 -3.18 12.70
C MET A 26 -23.85 -4.34 13.63
N THR A 27 -23.92 -4.14 14.94
CA THR A 27 -23.70 -5.25 15.89
C THR A 27 -24.79 -6.32 15.75
N ASP A 28 -26.04 -5.93 15.51
CA ASP A 28 -27.15 -6.86 15.28
C ASP A 28 -26.94 -7.68 13.98
N ILE A 29 -26.40 -7.08 12.93
CA ILE A 29 -26.06 -7.79 11.69
C ILE A 29 -24.91 -8.77 11.93
N VAL A 30 -23.85 -8.35 12.61
CA VAL A 30 -22.71 -9.21 12.94
C VAL A 30 -23.16 -10.40 13.79
N ALA A 31 -24.03 -10.19 14.77
CA ALA A 31 -24.55 -11.23 15.65
C ALA A 31 -25.35 -12.33 14.91
N ARG A 32 -25.87 -12.06 13.72
CA ARG A 32 -26.53 -13.08 12.88
C ARG A 32 -25.55 -14.14 12.36
N TYR A 33 -24.28 -13.80 12.27
CA TYR A 33 -23.22 -14.70 11.78
C TYR A 33 -22.39 -15.27 12.90
N ILE A 34 -22.02 -14.43 13.86
CA ILE A 34 -21.14 -14.79 14.97
C ILE A 34 -21.72 -14.22 16.25
N GLU A 35 -22.20 -15.10 17.12
CA GLU A 35 -22.55 -14.75 18.49
C GLU A 35 -21.26 -14.65 19.31
N ALA A 36 -20.93 -13.45 19.77
CA ALA A 36 -19.70 -13.16 20.51
C ALA A 36 -19.89 -11.93 21.39
N ASP A 37 -19.30 -11.97 22.58
CA ASP A 37 -19.37 -10.87 23.55
C ASP A 37 -18.26 -9.84 23.35
N THR A 38 -17.20 -10.19 22.65
CA THR A 38 -16.03 -9.34 22.49
C THR A 38 -15.56 -9.26 21.02
N PHE A 39 -14.93 -8.13 20.69
CA PHE A 39 -14.28 -7.97 19.38
C PHE A 39 -13.15 -9.00 19.15
N ALA A 40 -12.46 -9.41 20.20
CA ALA A 40 -11.40 -10.43 20.09
C ALA A 40 -11.95 -11.78 19.61
N GLU A 41 -13.12 -12.18 20.09
CA GLU A 41 -13.80 -13.41 19.64
C GLU A 41 -14.24 -13.28 18.18
N ILE A 42 -14.87 -12.17 17.78
CA ILE A 42 -15.23 -11.90 16.39
C ILE A 42 -14.00 -11.97 15.49
N ARG A 43 -12.89 -11.34 15.92
CA ARG A 43 -11.63 -11.34 15.16
C ARG A 43 -11.06 -12.74 14.99
N SER A 44 -11.10 -13.58 16.00
CA SER A 44 -10.60 -14.96 15.92
C SER A 44 -11.40 -15.84 14.97
N ARG A 45 -12.68 -15.52 14.79
CA ARG A 45 -13.65 -16.23 13.96
C ARG A 45 -13.99 -15.49 12.65
N TYR A 46 -13.22 -14.46 12.29
CA TYR A 46 -13.50 -13.61 11.13
C TYR A 46 -13.65 -14.37 9.81
N GLY A 47 -12.98 -15.52 9.68
CA GLY A 47 -13.10 -16.41 8.52
C GLY A 47 -14.47 -17.08 8.34
N GLU A 48 -15.36 -17.03 9.34
CA GLU A 48 -16.71 -17.57 9.28
C GLU A 48 -17.69 -16.62 8.56
N PHE A 49 -17.32 -15.35 8.41
CA PHE A 49 -18.14 -14.40 7.65
C PHE A 49 -18.17 -14.73 6.16
N PRO A 50 -19.31 -14.52 5.49
CA PRO A 50 -19.38 -14.64 4.05
C PRO A 50 -18.48 -13.61 3.35
N LYS A 51 -17.83 -14.00 2.26
CA LYS A 51 -17.06 -13.08 1.41
C LYS A 51 -18.01 -12.31 0.50
N ILE A 52 -18.65 -11.29 1.03
CA ILE A 52 -19.64 -10.45 0.35
C ILE A 52 -19.36 -8.97 0.66
N SER A 53 -19.69 -8.07 -0.27
CA SER A 53 -19.55 -6.63 -0.02
C SER A 53 -20.61 -6.11 0.94
N PHE A 54 -20.31 -5.00 1.59
CA PHE A 54 -21.25 -4.30 2.46
C PHE A 54 -22.53 -3.88 1.72
N ASP A 55 -22.40 -3.50 0.46
CA ASP A 55 -23.54 -3.11 -0.38
C ASP A 55 -24.53 -4.26 -0.49
N TYR A 56 -24.08 -5.43 -0.87
CA TYR A 56 -24.95 -6.61 -1.04
C TYR A 56 -25.47 -7.17 0.27
N GLU A 57 -24.67 -7.15 1.33
CA GLU A 57 -25.07 -7.76 2.59
C GLU A 57 -25.89 -6.84 3.47
N VAL A 58 -25.63 -5.56 3.44
CA VAL A 58 -26.24 -4.59 4.35
C VAL A 58 -27.13 -3.59 3.62
N ALA A 59 -26.58 -2.85 2.64
CA ALA A 59 -27.28 -1.73 2.04
C ALA A 59 -28.52 -2.20 1.23
N GLU A 60 -28.39 -3.23 0.40
CA GLU A 60 -29.50 -3.76 -0.39
C GLU A 60 -30.57 -4.49 0.44
N LYS A 61 -30.19 -5.03 1.60
CA LYS A 61 -31.11 -5.76 2.49
C LYS A 61 -31.74 -4.88 3.58
N ALA A 62 -31.29 -3.64 3.69
CA ALA A 62 -31.80 -2.73 4.70
C ALA A 62 -33.27 -2.37 4.46
N GLN A 63 -34.10 -2.51 5.49
CA GLN A 63 -35.53 -2.20 5.41
C GLN A 63 -35.83 -0.69 5.39
N SER A 64 -34.91 0.11 5.89
CA SER A 64 -35.02 1.57 5.94
C SER A 64 -33.69 2.21 5.59
N VAL A 65 -33.67 2.89 4.46
CA VAL A 65 -32.51 3.63 3.97
C VAL A 65 -32.92 5.06 3.71
N ALA A 66 -32.18 6.01 4.27
CA ALA A 66 -32.28 7.42 3.92
C ALA A 66 -31.14 7.79 3.00
N VAL A 67 -31.44 8.46 1.89
CA VAL A 67 -30.45 8.99 0.96
C VAL A 67 -30.27 10.47 1.23
N ALA A 68 -29.02 10.89 1.43
CA ALA A 68 -28.63 12.30 1.45
C ALA A 68 -28.04 12.66 0.08
N PRO A 69 -28.78 13.38 -0.79
CA PRO A 69 -28.25 13.78 -2.08
C PRO A 69 -27.05 14.71 -1.89
N PHE A 70 -25.96 14.44 -2.59
CA PHE A 70 -24.78 15.30 -2.64
C PHE A 70 -24.75 16.00 -4.01
N ALA A 71 -24.74 17.34 -3.99
CA ALA A 71 -24.73 18.15 -5.19
C ALA A 71 -23.36 18.72 -5.56
N GLY A 72 -22.32 18.32 -4.85
CA GLY A 72 -20.92 18.69 -5.14
C GLY A 72 -20.28 17.74 -6.16
N GLU A 73 -19.03 17.96 -6.42
CA GLU A 73 -18.22 17.07 -7.26
C GLU A 73 -17.86 15.80 -6.49
N TRP A 74 -18.07 14.67 -7.13
CA TRP A 74 -17.71 13.35 -6.63
C TRP A 74 -17.08 12.53 -7.75
N LYS A 75 -15.83 12.15 -7.58
CA LYS A 75 -15.10 11.41 -8.60
C LYS A 75 -14.41 10.19 -7.98
N ASP A 76 -14.57 9.04 -8.62
CA ASP A 76 -13.81 7.85 -8.28
C ASP A 76 -12.42 7.93 -8.93
N LEU A 77 -11.38 7.93 -8.10
CA LEU A 77 -9.97 7.95 -8.53
C LEU A 77 -9.38 6.54 -8.63
N GLY A 78 -10.22 5.53 -8.82
CA GLY A 78 -9.83 4.12 -8.88
C GLY A 78 -9.01 3.70 -10.10
N THR A 79 -8.87 4.56 -11.09
CA THR A 79 -8.03 4.30 -12.28
C THR A 79 -7.01 5.41 -12.48
N TRP A 80 -5.92 5.09 -13.16
CA TRP A 80 -4.90 6.08 -13.51
C TRP A 80 -5.46 7.19 -14.40
N ASN A 81 -6.40 6.87 -15.28
CA ASN A 81 -7.05 7.88 -16.12
C ASN A 81 -7.79 8.90 -15.27
N THR A 82 -8.69 8.43 -14.39
CA THR A 82 -9.47 9.33 -13.53
C THR A 82 -8.59 10.12 -12.56
N LEU A 83 -7.51 9.51 -12.06
CA LEU A 83 -6.54 10.20 -11.22
C LEU A 83 -5.81 11.30 -11.99
N THR A 84 -5.29 11.01 -13.19
CA THR A 84 -4.51 11.97 -13.98
C THR A 84 -5.35 13.11 -14.54
N ASP A 85 -6.66 12.93 -14.69
CA ASP A 85 -7.58 14.01 -15.09
C ASP A 85 -7.75 15.05 -13.97
N GLU A 86 -7.45 14.70 -12.71
CA GLU A 86 -7.54 15.60 -11.55
C GLU A 86 -6.18 16.21 -11.16
N LEU A 87 -5.10 15.71 -11.73
CA LEU A 87 -3.77 16.27 -11.47
C LEU A 87 -3.59 17.59 -12.22
N SER A 88 -3.20 18.65 -11.53
CA SER A 88 -2.85 19.94 -12.12
C SER A 88 -1.53 19.91 -12.89
N GLU A 89 -0.64 18.99 -12.52
CA GLU A 89 0.71 18.87 -13.07
C GLU A 89 0.82 17.59 -13.91
N HIS A 90 1.39 17.73 -15.09
CA HIS A 90 1.65 16.58 -15.97
C HIS A 90 2.84 15.72 -15.52
N THR A 91 3.71 16.27 -14.69
CA THR A 91 4.93 15.60 -14.22
C THR A 91 5.07 15.73 -12.71
N VAL A 92 5.36 14.63 -12.05
CA VAL A 92 5.67 14.55 -10.62
C VAL A 92 7.01 13.86 -10.45
N GLY A 93 7.90 14.44 -9.64
CA GLY A 93 9.23 13.90 -9.38
C GLY A 93 10.27 14.31 -10.43
N ASN A 94 11.34 13.51 -10.56
CA ASN A 94 12.45 13.82 -11.47
C ASN A 94 12.09 13.41 -12.92
N VAL A 95 11.45 14.34 -13.65
CA VAL A 95 10.94 14.10 -15.02
C VAL A 95 11.36 15.24 -15.95
N VAL A 96 11.78 14.88 -17.15
CA VAL A 96 11.99 15.79 -18.28
C VAL A 96 11.02 15.39 -19.40
N MET A 97 10.14 16.28 -19.79
CA MET A 97 9.17 16.06 -20.85
C MET A 97 9.26 17.20 -21.87
N ASP A 98 9.25 16.86 -23.16
CA ASP A 98 9.28 17.83 -24.25
C ASP A 98 7.89 18.46 -24.53
N ASP A 99 7.89 19.52 -25.33
CA ASP A 99 6.67 20.23 -25.70
C ASP A 99 5.83 19.49 -26.77
N GLU A 100 6.37 18.40 -27.37
CA GLU A 100 5.64 17.57 -28.32
C GLU A 100 4.83 16.45 -27.66
N SER A 101 5.05 16.25 -26.37
CA SER A 101 4.29 15.29 -25.57
C SER A 101 2.89 15.84 -25.24
N GLU A 102 1.87 15.07 -25.58
CA GLU A 102 0.47 15.47 -25.44
C GLU A 102 -0.30 14.51 -24.53
N ASN A 103 -1.17 15.04 -23.67
CA ASN A 103 -2.05 14.27 -22.78
C ASN A 103 -1.33 13.14 -22.04
N THR A 104 -0.06 13.35 -21.68
CA THR A 104 0.78 12.37 -21.00
C THR A 104 1.05 12.83 -19.57
N HIS A 105 0.92 11.93 -18.60
CA HIS A 105 1.28 12.16 -17.20
C HIS A 105 2.38 11.21 -16.78
N VAL A 106 3.36 11.74 -16.08
CA VAL A 106 4.50 10.98 -15.57
C VAL A 106 4.63 11.20 -14.07
N ILE A 107 4.46 10.14 -13.30
CA ILE A 107 4.64 10.13 -11.84
C ILE A 107 5.89 9.29 -11.56
N ASN A 108 6.95 9.94 -11.10
CA ASN A 108 8.23 9.30 -10.83
C ASN A 108 8.59 9.42 -9.35
N GLU A 109 8.48 8.32 -8.63
CA GLU A 109 8.89 8.20 -7.23
C GLU A 109 10.35 7.73 -7.08
N LEU A 110 11.03 7.49 -8.20
CA LEU A 110 12.43 7.09 -8.21
C LEU A 110 13.37 8.31 -8.26
N GLU A 111 14.59 8.12 -7.79
CA GLU A 111 15.64 9.12 -7.95
C GLU A 111 16.19 9.20 -9.39
N LEU A 112 16.01 8.13 -10.17
CA LEU A 112 16.40 8.08 -11.58
C LEU A 112 15.51 9.02 -12.41
N PRO A 113 16.09 9.85 -13.29
CA PRO A 113 15.30 10.72 -14.15
C PRO A 113 14.51 9.91 -15.18
N ILE A 114 13.28 10.33 -15.47
CA ILE A 114 12.50 9.86 -16.60
C ILE A 114 12.48 10.95 -17.66
N MET A 115 12.85 10.60 -18.88
CA MET A 115 12.78 11.49 -20.02
C MET A 115 11.70 10.99 -20.99
N CYS A 116 10.74 11.87 -21.32
CA CYS A 116 9.67 11.61 -22.26
C CYS A 116 9.77 12.56 -23.44
N ILE A 117 9.81 12.01 -24.64
CA ILE A 117 9.93 12.77 -25.88
C ILE A 117 8.85 12.28 -26.84
N GLY A 118 7.97 13.18 -27.28
CA GLY A 118 6.87 12.89 -28.20
C GLY A 118 5.87 11.86 -27.68
N ALA A 119 5.74 11.74 -26.36
CA ALA A 119 4.82 10.79 -25.72
C ALA A 119 3.37 11.28 -25.84
N ARG A 120 2.45 10.38 -26.17
CA ARG A 120 1.04 10.74 -26.40
C ARG A 120 0.09 9.80 -25.67
N ASN A 121 -0.88 10.39 -24.98
CA ASN A 121 -1.98 9.71 -24.31
C ASN A 121 -1.53 8.63 -23.32
N LEU A 122 -0.42 8.85 -22.61
CA LEU A 122 0.17 7.87 -21.70
C LEU A 122 0.01 8.28 -20.24
N VAL A 123 -0.06 7.28 -19.39
CA VAL A 123 0.35 7.37 -18.01
C VAL A 123 1.63 6.56 -17.82
N ILE A 124 2.62 7.18 -17.21
CA ILE A 124 3.89 6.55 -16.82
C ILE A 124 4.01 6.73 -15.32
N ALA A 125 4.02 5.63 -14.59
CA ALA A 125 4.20 5.63 -13.14
C ALA A 125 5.40 4.74 -12.78
N ALA A 126 6.38 5.31 -12.12
CA ALA A 126 7.58 4.60 -11.72
C ALA A 126 7.76 4.65 -10.21
N SER A 127 7.86 3.48 -9.60
CA SER A 127 8.12 3.27 -8.18
C SER A 127 9.16 2.18 -7.99
N ASN A 128 9.54 1.94 -6.74
CA ASN A 128 10.46 0.84 -6.43
C ASN A 128 9.88 -0.54 -6.77
N ASP A 129 8.56 -0.68 -6.85
CA ASP A 129 7.90 -1.94 -7.17
C ASP A 129 7.84 -2.22 -8.67
N GLY A 130 7.99 -1.19 -9.51
CA GLY A 130 8.00 -1.35 -10.95
C GLY A 130 7.70 -0.07 -11.72
N ILE A 131 7.73 -0.21 -13.04
CA ILE A 131 7.40 0.88 -13.97
C ILE A 131 6.19 0.47 -14.78
N LEU A 132 5.13 1.26 -14.69
CA LEU A 132 3.94 1.16 -15.50
C LEU A 132 4.04 2.16 -16.66
N ILE A 133 3.80 1.69 -17.87
CA ILE A 133 3.56 2.51 -19.05
C ILE A 133 2.26 2.02 -19.66
N SER A 134 1.25 2.88 -19.72
CA SER A 134 -0.07 2.51 -20.23
C SER A 134 -0.68 3.64 -21.04
N ASP A 135 -1.38 3.30 -22.11
CA ASP A 135 -2.34 4.20 -22.72
C ASP A 135 -3.43 4.52 -21.67
N LYS A 136 -3.79 5.78 -21.52
CA LYS A 136 -4.79 6.23 -20.54
C LYS A 136 -6.13 5.53 -20.73
N SER A 137 -6.56 5.31 -21.99
CA SER A 137 -7.82 4.63 -22.30
C SER A 137 -7.83 3.15 -21.94
N LYS A 138 -6.66 2.56 -21.59
CA LYS A 138 -6.49 1.15 -21.20
C LYS A 138 -6.23 0.96 -19.71
N SER A 139 -6.22 2.03 -18.94
CA SER A 139 -5.88 1.99 -17.53
C SER A 139 -6.80 1.09 -16.69
N GLU A 140 -8.03 0.87 -17.10
CA GLU A 140 -8.96 -0.07 -16.46
C GLU A 140 -8.47 -1.53 -16.47
N ASN A 141 -7.67 -1.91 -17.48
CA ASN A 141 -7.18 -3.27 -17.66
C ASN A 141 -5.91 -3.58 -16.82
N ILE A 142 -5.29 -2.58 -16.22
CA ILE A 142 -4.01 -2.71 -15.50
C ILE A 142 -4.07 -3.79 -14.44
N LYS A 143 -5.19 -3.87 -13.68
CA LYS A 143 -5.37 -4.85 -12.62
C LYS A 143 -5.16 -6.29 -13.11
N THR A 144 -5.67 -6.63 -14.29
CA THR A 144 -5.55 -7.97 -14.87
C THR A 144 -4.09 -8.36 -15.10
N TYR A 145 -3.24 -7.39 -15.46
CA TYR A 145 -1.82 -7.61 -15.67
C TYR A 145 -1.02 -7.53 -14.37
N ALA A 146 -1.39 -6.62 -13.48
CA ALA A 146 -0.72 -6.45 -12.18
C ALA A 146 -0.84 -7.70 -11.30
N ASP A 147 -1.99 -8.38 -11.34
CA ASP A 147 -2.22 -9.62 -10.60
C ASP A 147 -1.26 -10.76 -11.02
N CYS A 148 -0.65 -10.67 -12.21
CA CYS A 148 0.37 -11.61 -12.67
C CYS A 148 1.76 -11.32 -12.09
N LEU A 149 1.98 -10.12 -11.55
CA LEU A 149 3.26 -9.67 -11.00
C LEU A 149 3.35 -9.95 -9.49
N GLN A 150 3.25 -11.23 -9.10
CA GLN A 150 3.39 -11.63 -7.70
C GLN A 150 4.86 -11.48 -7.26
N ARG A 151 5.26 -10.28 -6.87
CA ARG A 151 6.58 -9.97 -6.33
C ARG A 151 6.49 -9.48 -4.90
N ARG A 152 7.58 -9.63 -4.15
CA ARG A 152 7.74 -8.98 -2.86
C ARG A 152 7.71 -7.47 -3.08
N PRO A 153 7.04 -6.69 -2.21
CA PRO A 153 7.17 -5.23 -2.22
C PRO A 153 8.65 -4.82 -2.09
N MET A 154 9.10 -3.95 -2.98
CA MET A 154 10.46 -3.42 -2.98
C MET A 154 10.60 -2.20 -2.08
N PHE A 155 9.48 -1.55 -1.76
CA PHE A 155 9.37 -0.47 -0.79
C PHE A 155 8.13 -0.66 0.07
N GLU A 156 8.21 -0.32 1.34
CA GLU A 156 7.07 -0.37 2.24
C GLU A 156 7.23 0.59 3.42
N GLU A 157 6.19 1.37 3.68
CA GLU A 157 6.06 2.15 4.90
C GLU A 157 5.51 1.30 6.04
N ARG A 158 6.08 1.45 7.21
CA ARG A 158 5.71 0.74 8.43
C ARG A 158 5.49 1.71 9.58
N ARG A 159 4.88 1.26 10.66
CA ARG A 159 4.69 2.10 11.87
C ARG A 159 6.00 2.58 12.50
N TRP A 160 7.09 1.90 12.23
CA TRP A 160 8.42 2.22 12.75
C TRP A 160 9.27 3.06 11.77
N GLY A 161 8.87 3.17 10.52
CA GLY A 161 9.61 3.85 9.47
C GLY A 161 9.35 3.23 8.11
N GLU A 162 10.38 3.03 7.32
CA GLU A 162 10.28 2.50 5.96
C GLU A 162 11.44 1.57 5.63
N TYR A 163 11.25 0.71 4.64
CA TYR A 163 12.35 -0.02 4.04
C TYR A 163 12.28 0.01 2.52
N LYS A 164 13.46 -0.03 1.92
CA LYS A 164 13.65 -0.17 0.47
C LYS A 164 14.55 -1.36 0.19
N VAL A 165 14.13 -2.26 -0.70
CA VAL A 165 14.98 -3.32 -1.21
C VAL A 165 15.91 -2.72 -2.26
N VAL A 166 17.21 -2.84 -2.04
CA VAL A 166 18.25 -2.27 -2.91
C VAL A 166 18.69 -3.29 -3.96
N ASN A 167 18.83 -4.56 -3.54
CA ASN A 167 19.26 -5.62 -4.43
C ASN A 167 18.76 -6.99 -3.98
N THR A 168 18.53 -7.87 -4.95
CA THR A 168 18.28 -9.30 -4.73
C THR A 168 19.14 -10.09 -5.70
N ALA A 169 19.79 -11.15 -5.22
CA ALA A 169 20.55 -12.07 -6.07
C ALA A 169 20.24 -13.52 -5.70
N GLU A 170 20.27 -14.38 -6.70
CA GLU A 170 20.22 -15.82 -6.55
C GLU A 170 21.49 -16.40 -7.16
N PHE A 171 22.18 -17.22 -6.39
CA PHE A 171 23.46 -17.80 -6.77
C PHE A 171 23.29 -19.22 -7.35
N PRO A 172 24.28 -19.72 -8.14
CA PRO A 172 24.18 -21.04 -8.77
C PRO A 172 24.02 -22.21 -7.80
N ASP A 173 24.43 -22.04 -6.55
CA ASP A 173 24.28 -23.03 -5.47
C ASP A 173 22.88 -23.00 -4.81
N GLY A 174 21.97 -22.14 -5.30
CA GLY A 174 20.64 -21.94 -4.75
C GLY A 174 20.58 -20.98 -3.56
N CYS A 175 21.70 -20.43 -3.12
CA CYS A 175 21.71 -19.39 -2.12
C CYS A 175 21.09 -18.09 -2.66
N LYS A 176 20.44 -17.33 -1.77
CA LYS A 176 19.83 -16.03 -2.12
C LYS A 176 20.34 -14.94 -1.21
N SER A 177 20.61 -13.78 -1.78
CA SER A 177 20.88 -12.59 -1.00
C SER A 177 19.83 -11.51 -1.21
N LEU A 178 19.62 -10.71 -0.18
CA LEU A 178 18.71 -9.58 -0.18
C LEU A 178 19.36 -8.42 0.57
N THR A 179 19.56 -7.32 -0.11
CA THR A 179 20.03 -6.08 0.51
C THR A 179 18.86 -5.12 0.68
N LYS A 180 18.70 -4.61 1.90
CA LYS A 180 17.67 -3.61 2.24
C LYS A 180 18.31 -2.40 2.89
N GLN A 181 17.76 -1.25 2.61
CA GLN A 181 17.93 -0.06 3.42
C GLN A 181 16.70 0.11 4.31
N LEU A 182 16.93 0.28 5.61
CA LEU A 182 15.87 0.55 6.58
C LEU A 182 16.06 1.96 7.14
N LYS A 183 14.96 2.68 7.29
CA LYS A 183 14.94 3.97 7.96
C LYS A 183 13.97 3.90 9.12
N ILE A 184 14.49 3.98 10.32
CA ILE A 184 13.70 3.90 11.55
C ILE A 184 13.47 5.31 12.08
N ASN A 185 12.23 5.65 12.32
CA ASN A 185 11.85 6.95 12.87
C ASN A 185 12.29 7.08 14.33
N ALA A 186 12.60 8.30 14.77
CA ALA A 186 12.98 8.57 16.14
C ALA A 186 11.95 8.04 17.15
N GLY A 187 12.42 7.34 18.18
CA GLY A 187 11.57 6.72 19.20
C GLY A 187 10.78 5.50 18.74
N LYS A 188 11.08 4.95 17.56
CA LYS A 188 10.47 3.72 17.05
C LYS A 188 11.48 2.58 17.03
N SER A 189 10.94 1.36 17.01
CA SER A 189 11.74 0.12 16.98
C SER A 189 11.07 -0.92 16.10
N ILE A 190 11.86 -1.80 15.54
CA ILE A 190 11.39 -3.03 14.90
C ILE A 190 11.15 -4.10 15.95
N SER A 191 10.28 -5.05 15.64
CA SER A 191 9.95 -6.14 16.57
C SER A 191 11.16 -7.02 16.85
N TYR A 192 11.24 -7.52 18.09
CA TYR A 192 12.21 -8.56 18.45
C TYR A 192 11.90 -9.83 17.67
N GLN A 193 12.85 -10.32 16.91
CA GLN A 193 12.68 -11.42 15.96
C GLN A 193 13.89 -12.34 15.91
N MET A 194 13.70 -13.54 15.38
CA MET A 194 14.76 -14.53 15.16
C MET A 194 14.56 -15.13 13.76
N HIS A 195 15.64 -15.33 13.05
CA HIS A 195 15.65 -15.99 11.74
C HIS A 195 16.25 -17.39 11.84
N ARG A 196 15.60 -18.39 11.24
CA ARG A 196 16.05 -19.78 11.31
C ARG A 196 16.95 -20.20 10.14
N HIS A 197 16.86 -19.47 9.03
CA HIS A 197 17.45 -19.91 7.76
C HIS A 197 18.18 -18.79 7.01
N ARG A 198 18.55 -17.72 7.72
CA ARG A 198 19.33 -16.65 7.12
C ARG A 198 20.20 -15.97 8.15
N ASP A 199 21.38 -15.60 7.70
CA ASP A 199 22.28 -14.70 8.42
C ASP A 199 22.07 -13.29 7.88
N GLU A 200 22.34 -12.29 8.71
CA GLU A 200 22.21 -10.88 8.33
C GLU A 200 23.48 -10.13 8.74
N VAL A 201 23.84 -9.15 7.94
CA VAL A 201 24.88 -8.17 8.28
C VAL A 201 24.23 -6.82 8.24
N TRP A 202 24.25 -6.12 9.37
CA TRP A 202 23.71 -4.77 9.48
C TRP A 202 24.85 -3.76 9.55
N THR A 203 24.79 -2.76 8.70
CA THR A 203 25.70 -1.62 8.72
C THR A 203 24.88 -0.37 8.98
N PHE A 204 25.22 0.35 10.03
CA PHE A 204 24.56 1.59 10.41
C PHE A 204 25.20 2.74 9.64
N ILE A 205 24.46 3.34 8.72
CA ILE A 205 24.97 4.37 7.79
C ILE A 205 24.70 5.79 8.30
N ASP A 206 23.71 5.96 9.18
CA ASP A 206 23.35 7.24 9.77
C ASP A 206 22.58 7.07 11.07
N GLY A 207 22.69 8.05 11.96
CA GLY A 207 21.98 8.12 13.24
C GLY A 207 22.61 7.25 14.32
N GLU A 208 21.97 7.26 15.50
CA GLU A 208 22.32 6.45 16.67
C GLU A 208 21.09 5.71 17.17
N GLY A 209 21.29 4.56 17.77
CA GLY A 209 20.22 3.77 18.31
C GLY A 209 20.67 2.72 19.31
N GLU A 210 19.73 2.01 19.90
CA GLU A 210 19.98 0.90 20.83
C GLU A 210 19.67 -0.42 20.12
N LEU A 211 20.64 -1.28 20.02
CA LEU A 211 20.50 -2.63 19.52
C LEU A 211 20.33 -3.62 20.68
N LEU A 212 19.33 -4.47 20.58
CA LEU A 212 19.17 -5.64 21.46
C LEU A 212 19.48 -6.90 20.66
N LEU A 213 20.61 -7.54 20.96
CA LEU A 213 21.06 -8.77 20.32
C LEU A 213 21.22 -9.86 21.36
N ASP A 214 20.44 -10.92 21.25
CA ASP A 214 20.42 -12.06 22.18
C ASP A 214 20.34 -11.67 23.66
N GLY A 215 19.47 -10.69 23.96
CA GLY A 215 19.26 -10.17 25.31
C GLY A 215 20.29 -9.13 25.77
N VAL A 216 21.33 -8.85 24.99
CA VAL A 216 22.37 -7.86 25.30
C VAL A 216 22.05 -6.55 24.58
N ARG A 217 22.02 -5.45 25.34
CA ARG A 217 21.83 -4.10 24.80
C ARG A 217 23.15 -3.44 24.51
N SER A 218 23.24 -2.79 23.36
CA SER A 218 24.40 -1.98 22.96
C SER A 218 23.92 -0.73 22.20
N VAL A 219 24.70 0.33 22.32
CA VAL A 219 24.49 1.53 21.49
C VAL A 219 25.21 1.30 20.17
N VAL A 220 24.53 1.64 19.08
CA VAL A 220 25.07 1.54 17.72
C VAL A 220 24.88 2.87 17.00
N GLY A 221 25.84 3.19 16.14
CA GLY A 221 25.87 4.43 15.40
C GLY A 221 26.51 4.30 14.03
N ARG A 222 26.67 5.42 13.36
CA ARG A 222 27.23 5.47 12.02
C ARG A 222 28.59 4.80 11.94
N GLY A 223 28.73 3.83 11.03
CA GLY A 223 29.96 3.06 10.78
C GLY A 223 29.99 1.71 11.50
N ASP A 224 29.11 1.49 12.48
CA ASP A 224 29.03 0.20 13.16
C ASP A 224 28.51 -0.88 12.21
N THR A 225 29.02 -2.09 12.37
CA THR A 225 28.58 -3.27 11.63
C THR A 225 28.36 -4.42 12.61
N VAL A 226 27.22 -5.08 12.49
CA VAL A 226 26.81 -6.19 13.35
C VAL A 226 26.46 -7.39 12.48
N MET A 227 27.05 -8.54 12.80
CA MET A 227 26.71 -9.82 12.20
C MET A 227 25.65 -10.53 13.07
N ILE A 228 24.57 -10.95 12.45
CA ILE A 228 23.46 -11.64 13.09
C ILE A 228 23.33 -12.99 12.42
N LEU A 229 23.77 -14.01 13.14
CA LEU A 229 23.66 -15.38 12.64
C LEU A 229 22.25 -15.90 12.80
N SER A 230 21.90 -16.89 12.01
CA SER A 230 20.64 -17.63 12.17
C SER A 230 20.52 -18.20 13.60
N LEU A 231 19.30 -18.22 14.12
CA LEU A 231 18.95 -18.63 15.48
C LEU A 231 19.34 -17.65 16.60
N ILE A 232 19.93 -16.51 16.30
CA ILE A 232 20.17 -15.43 17.26
C ILE A 232 18.94 -14.50 17.30
N HIS A 233 18.49 -14.12 18.50
CA HIS A 233 17.40 -13.18 18.69
C HIS A 233 17.90 -11.75 18.50
N ILE A 234 17.15 -10.97 17.73
CA ILE A 234 17.47 -9.58 17.48
C ILE A 234 16.23 -8.69 17.61
N SER A 235 16.41 -7.52 18.22
CA SER A 235 15.50 -6.39 18.17
C SER A 235 16.27 -5.14 17.78
N GLU A 236 15.68 -4.33 16.96
CA GLU A 236 16.32 -3.18 16.36
C GLU A 236 16.31 -1.93 17.21
N PRO A 237 17.23 -0.99 16.88
CA PRO A 237 17.51 0.16 17.70
C PRO A 237 16.34 1.12 17.80
N THR A 238 16.13 1.62 19.00
CA THR A 238 15.32 2.81 19.24
C THR A 238 16.20 4.01 18.91
N ARG A 239 15.86 4.77 17.86
CA ARG A 239 16.59 6.01 17.54
C ARG A 239 16.34 7.00 18.68
N HIS A 240 17.35 7.36 19.43
CA HIS A 240 17.27 8.48 20.36
C HIS A 240 17.42 9.76 19.57
N SER A 241 16.38 10.61 19.58
CA SER A 241 16.52 12.00 19.14
C SER A 241 17.33 12.75 20.19
N LEU A 242 18.46 13.26 19.81
CA LEU A 242 19.10 14.34 20.56
C LEU A 242 18.35 15.66 20.36
#